data_05d4a1e0a457e5c3f78c5e4ed65e99eb
#
_entry.id   05d4a1e0a457e5c3f78c5e4ed65e99eb
#
_cell.length_a   1.000
_cell.length_b   1.000
_cell.length_c   1.000
_cell.angle_alpha   90.00
_cell.angle_beta   90.00
_cell.angle_gamma   90.00
#
_symmetry.space_group_name_H-M   'P 1'
#
loop_
_entity.id
_entity.type
_entity.pdbx_description
1 polymer ?
#
loop_
_entity_poly.entity_id
_entity_poly.type
_entity_poly.pdbx_seq_one_letter_code
_entity_poly.pdbx_strand_id
1 'polypeptide(L)'
;MTKQYRKNKRRICVVICLVLCMISGIKIQAAQPGYFDNPQTVYDEFAGKIYDRSFKKSYAFLKKKMNVFETSSGSKKIGVAPRYSGVIVVSKTSDHVQVIYEKKKTYGIGWIDRGLYHKEAIPYNGNEKQL
;
A
#
# COMPACT_ATOMS: atom_id res chain seq x y z
N MET A 1 20.69 -33.17 -33.12
CA MET A 1 19.88 -33.86 -32.10
C MET A 1 20.15 -33.41 -30.67
N THR A 2 21.41 -33.33 -30.26
CA THR A 2 21.78 -32.86 -28.92
C THR A 2 21.33 -31.41 -28.62
N LYS A 3 21.40 -30.51 -29.60
CA LYS A 3 20.95 -29.12 -29.46
C LYS A 3 19.43 -29.03 -29.24
N GLN A 4 18.65 -29.88 -29.88
CA GLN A 4 17.20 -29.88 -29.78
C GLN A 4 16.73 -30.47 -28.42
N TYR A 5 17.44 -31.49 -27.94
CA TYR A 5 17.20 -32.06 -26.61
C TYR A 5 17.46 -31.00 -25.50
N ARG A 6 18.56 -30.27 -25.60
CA ARG A 6 18.87 -29.20 -24.63
C ARG A 6 17.82 -28.09 -24.65
N LYS A 7 17.30 -27.74 -25.81
CA LYS A 7 16.25 -26.76 -25.97
C LYS A 7 14.95 -27.19 -25.26
N ASN A 8 14.57 -28.45 -25.44
CA ASN A 8 13.38 -28.98 -24.78
C ASN A 8 13.53 -29.05 -23.26
N LYS A 9 14.70 -29.42 -22.77
CA LYS A 9 15.01 -29.44 -21.35
C LYS A 9 14.91 -28.06 -20.71
N ARG A 10 15.37 -27.02 -21.38
CA ARG A 10 15.24 -25.63 -20.93
C ARG A 10 13.79 -25.19 -20.86
N ARG A 11 12.99 -25.55 -21.85
CA ARG A 11 11.55 -25.24 -21.87
C ARG A 11 10.80 -25.90 -20.72
N ILE A 12 11.09 -27.15 -20.44
CA ILE A 12 10.50 -27.88 -19.33
C ILE A 12 10.84 -27.22 -17.99
N CYS A 13 12.10 -26.82 -17.78
CA CYS A 13 12.52 -26.12 -16.56
C CYS A 13 11.79 -24.78 -16.40
N VAL A 14 11.62 -24.02 -17.49
CA VAL A 14 10.90 -22.74 -17.46
C VAL A 14 9.42 -22.94 -17.08
N VAL A 15 8.78 -23.96 -17.63
CA VAL A 15 7.39 -24.28 -17.33
C VAL A 15 7.23 -24.67 -15.85
N ILE A 16 8.13 -25.50 -15.32
CA ILE A 16 8.13 -25.89 -13.91
C ILE A 16 8.32 -24.68 -13.00
N CYS A 17 9.24 -23.76 -13.34
CA CYS A 17 9.45 -22.52 -12.60
C CYS A 17 8.20 -21.64 -12.60
N LEU A 18 7.50 -21.53 -13.74
CA LEU A 18 6.26 -20.78 -13.86
C LEU A 18 5.15 -21.37 -12.99
N VAL A 19 5.02 -22.69 -12.96
CA VAL A 19 4.03 -23.38 -12.11
C VAL A 19 4.34 -23.14 -10.63
N LEU A 20 5.61 -23.23 -10.22
CA LEU A 20 6.03 -22.95 -8.85
C LEU A 20 5.78 -21.47 -8.49
N CYS A 21 6.02 -20.54 -9.40
CA CYS A 21 5.70 -19.13 -9.21
C CYS A 21 4.19 -18.91 -9.07
N MET A 22 3.36 -19.66 -9.78
CA MET A 22 1.91 -19.56 -9.66
C MET A 22 1.41 -20.10 -8.30
N ILE A 23 2.00 -21.17 -7.78
CA ILE A 23 1.68 -21.67 -6.44
C ILE A 23 2.12 -20.65 -5.38
N SER A 24 3.28 -20.05 -5.54
CA SER A 24 3.73 -18.92 -4.72
C SER A 24 2.90 -17.65 -5.00
N GLY A 25 2.22 -17.57 -6.13
CA GLY A 25 1.40 -16.47 -6.55
C GLY A 25 0.19 -16.21 -5.66
N ILE A 26 -0.24 -17.19 -4.90
CA ILE A 26 -1.27 -17.00 -3.86
C ILE A 26 -0.79 -15.98 -2.83
N LYS A 27 0.49 -16.04 -2.44
CA LYS A 27 1.11 -15.04 -1.55
C LYS A 27 1.25 -13.68 -2.24
N ILE A 28 1.53 -13.65 -3.53
CA ILE A 28 1.63 -12.43 -4.32
C ILE A 28 0.26 -11.78 -4.48
N GLN A 29 -0.82 -12.55 -4.62
CA GLN A 29 -2.17 -12.03 -4.66
C GLN A 29 -2.61 -11.44 -3.32
N ALA A 30 -2.22 -12.07 -2.20
CA ALA A 30 -2.43 -11.52 -0.87
C ALA A 30 -1.67 -10.21 -0.66
N ALA A 31 -0.56 -10.02 -1.36
CA ALA A 31 0.27 -8.82 -1.34
C ALA A 31 0.03 -7.93 -2.56
N GLN A 32 -1.18 -7.91 -3.10
CA GLN A 32 -1.51 -7.01 -4.21
C GLN A 32 -1.22 -5.56 -3.84
N PRO A 33 -0.60 -4.78 -4.76
CA PRO A 33 -0.32 -3.39 -4.49
C PRO A 33 -1.58 -2.65 -4.06
N GLY A 34 -1.48 -1.90 -3.00
CA GLY A 34 -2.55 -1.06 -2.55
C GLY A 34 -3.28 -1.54 -1.29
N TYR A 35 -3.09 -2.78 -0.88
CA TYR A 35 -3.78 -3.29 0.30
C TYR A 35 -2.80 -3.66 1.40
N PHE A 36 -3.21 -3.45 2.63
CA PHE A 36 -2.46 -3.89 3.79
C PHE A 36 -2.84 -5.34 4.11
N ASP A 37 -1.85 -6.21 4.28
CA ASP A 37 -2.08 -7.60 4.67
C ASP A 37 -2.79 -7.71 6.02
N ASN A 38 -2.42 -6.86 6.95
CA ASN A 38 -3.02 -6.80 8.28
C ASN A 38 -3.10 -5.34 8.75
N PRO A 39 -4.17 -4.63 8.37
CA PRO A 39 -4.30 -3.20 8.68
C PRO A 39 -4.28 -2.89 10.18
N GLN A 40 -4.85 -3.75 10.99
CA GLN A 40 -4.90 -3.52 12.45
C GLN A 40 -3.51 -3.60 13.07
N THR A 41 -2.69 -4.57 12.67
CA THR A 41 -1.31 -4.70 13.14
C THR A 41 -0.48 -3.47 12.74
N VAL A 42 -0.63 -3.02 11.50
CA VAL A 42 0.07 -1.82 11.02
C VAL A 42 -0.39 -0.59 11.80
N TYR A 43 -1.68 -0.43 12.01
CA TYR A 43 -2.23 0.66 12.81
C TYR A 43 -1.63 0.67 14.23
N ASP A 44 -1.57 -0.49 14.88
CA ASP A 44 -1.08 -0.62 16.24
C ASP A 44 0.40 -0.23 16.36
N GLU A 45 1.20 -0.52 15.35
CA GLU A 45 2.62 -0.11 15.31
C GLU A 45 2.80 1.41 15.35
N PHE A 46 1.86 2.15 14.77
CA PHE A 46 1.93 3.60 14.68
C PHE A 46 1.04 4.33 15.71
N ALA A 47 0.40 3.61 16.62
CA ALA A 47 -0.55 4.19 17.57
C ALA A 47 0.04 5.35 18.38
N GLY A 48 1.32 5.25 18.76
CA GLY A 48 2.01 6.31 19.52
C GLY A 48 2.30 7.59 18.72
N LYS A 49 2.17 7.56 17.41
CA LYS A 49 2.44 8.68 16.51
C LYS A 49 1.18 9.34 15.95
N ILE A 50 0.02 8.83 16.32
CA ILE A 50 -1.25 9.37 15.85
C ILE A 50 -1.55 10.67 16.57
N TYR A 51 -1.86 11.71 15.79
CA TYR A 51 -2.14 13.05 16.28
C TYR A 51 -3.39 13.10 17.17
N ASP A 52 -4.49 12.50 16.71
CA ASP A 52 -5.74 12.45 17.45
C ASP A 52 -6.22 10.99 17.56
N ARG A 53 -6.00 10.38 18.70
CA ARG A 53 -6.37 8.98 18.93
C ARG A 53 -7.89 8.75 19.02
N SER A 54 -8.67 9.78 19.25
CA SER A 54 -10.13 9.68 19.26
C SER A 54 -10.70 9.61 17.84
N PHE A 55 -9.89 9.92 16.83
CA PHE A 55 -10.31 9.86 15.43
C PHE A 55 -10.59 8.40 15.04
N LYS A 56 -11.75 8.15 14.47
CA LYS A 56 -12.09 6.82 13.95
C LYS A 56 -11.33 6.56 12.66
N LYS A 57 -10.40 5.60 12.70
CA LYS A 57 -9.61 5.26 11.53
C LYS A 57 -10.50 4.81 10.37
N SER A 58 -10.08 5.14 9.16
CA SER A 58 -10.73 4.72 7.94
C SER A 58 -9.70 4.30 6.92
N TYR A 59 -10.14 3.66 5.86
CA TYR A 59 -9.27 3.13 4.82
C TYR A 59 -9.62 3.79 3.50
N ALA A 60 -8.60 4.04 2.69
CA ALA A 60 -8.79 4.58 1.36
C ALA A 60 -7.75 4.02 0.39
N PHE A 61 -8.09 4.07 -0.87
CA PHE A 61 -7.23 3.67 -1.97
C PHE A 61 -6.92 4.90 -2.81
N LEU A 62 -5.64 5.16 -3.08
CA LEU A 62 -5.22 6.36 -3.79
C LEU A 62 -5.20 6.14 -5.30
N LYS A 63 -5.90 6.98 -6.04
CA LYS A 63 -5.87 6.98 -7.51
C LYS A 63 -4.64 7.68 -8.07
N LYS A 64 -3.99 8.52 -7.27
CA LYS A 64 -2.77 9.24 -7.63
C LYS A 64 -1.77 9.19 -6.50
N LYS A 65 -0.48 9.24 -6.83
CA LYS A 65 0.56 9.42 -5.82
C LYS A 65 0.39 10.74 -5.11
N MET A 66 0.70 10.77 -3.82
CA MET A 66 0.58 11.97 -3.00
C MET A 66 1.83 12.19 -2.18
N ASN A 67 2.28 13.44 -2.12
CA ASN A 67 3.39 13.81 -1.23
C ASN A 67 2.97 13.65 0.22
N VAL A 68 3.87 13.11 1.02
CA VAL A 68 3.67 12.93 2.46
C VAL A 68 4.60 13.88 3.20
N PHE A 69 4.03 14.61 4.16
CA PHE A 69 4.74 15.62 4.95
C PHE A 69 4.89 15.18 6.39
N GLU A 70 5.93 15.68 7.04
CA GLU A 70 6.24 15.35 8.43
C GLU A 70 5.21 15.91 9.41
N THR A 71 4.68 17.09 9.13
CA THR A 71 3.73 17.80 9.98
C THR A 71 2.47 18.17 9.23
N SER A 72 1.42 18.50 9.98
CA SER A 72 0.15 18.95 9.42
C SER A 72 0.22 20.31 8.71
N SER A 73 1.32 21.01 8.82
CA SER A 73 1.55 22.27 8.08
C SER A 73 2.03 22.04 6.65
N GLY A 74 2.45 20.83 6.30
CA GLY A 74 2.99 20.53 4.98
C GLY A 74 4.37 21.11 4.72
N SER A 75 5.14 21.40 5.77
CA SER A 75 6.41 22.13 5.65
C SER A 75 7.60 21.29 5.20
N LYS A 76 7.58 19.97 5.43
CA LYS A 76 8.69 19.08 5.09
C LYS A 76 8.17 17.79 4.48
N LYS A 77 8.51 17.56 3.22
CA LYS A 77 8.21 16.31 2.54
C LYS A 77 9.10 15.20 3.06
N ILE A 78 8.50 14.09 3.52
CA ILE A 78 9.21 12.92 4.02
C ILE A 78 9.05 11.68 3.15
N GLY A 79 8.14 11.70 2.20
CA GLY A 79 7.91 10.56 1.32
C GLY A 79 6.81 10.81 0.32
N VAL A 80 6.43 9.73 -0.35
CA VAL A 80 5.35 9.73 -1.33
C VAL A 80 4.50 8.49 -1.08
N ALA A 81 3.22 8.68 -0.91
CA ALA A 81 2.26 7.57 -0.93
C ALA A 81 2.04 7.17 -2.38
N PRO A 82 2.31 5.90 -2.75
CA PRO A 82 2.28 5.50 -4.15
C PRO A 82 0.88 5.54 -4.75
N ARG A 83 0.84 5.75 -6.05
CA ARG A 83 -0.39 5.58 -6.83
C ARG A 83 -0.88 4.13 -6.72
N TYR A 84 -2.18 3.96 -6.63
CA TYR A 84 -2.85 2.65 -6.48
C TYR A 84 -2.46 1.91 -5.21
N SER A 85 -2.11 2.64 -4.16
CA SER A 85 -1.83 2.06 -2.85
C SER A 85 -2.94 2.39 -1.87
N GLY A 86 -3.09 1.52 -0.87
CA GLY A 86 -3.99 1.78 0.25
C GLY A 86 -3.33 2.67 1.30
N VAL A 87 -4.15 3.41 2.02
CA VAL A 87 -3.72 4.19 3.19
C VAL A 87 -4.70 3.96 4.32
N ILE A 88 -4.20 4.08 5.55
CA ILE A 88 -5.06 4.11 6.75
C ILE A 88 -5.11 5.57 7.19
N VAL A 89 -6.28 6.17 7.15
CA VAL A 89 -6.49 7.53 7.65
C VAL A 89 -6.69 7.46 9.16
N VAL A 90 -5.79 8.10 9.90
CA VAL A 90 -5.74 7.98 11.36
C VAL A 90 -6.02 9.28 12.10
N SER A 91 -5.99 10.41 11.42
CA SER A 91 -6.30 11.71 11.99
C SER A 91 -6.51 12.74 10.89
N LYS A 92 -6.96 13.94 11.25
CA LYS A 92 -7.13 15.03 10.30
C LYS A 92 -6.99 16.38 10.97
N THR A 93 -6.62 17.39 10.16
CA THR A 93 -6.72 18.80 10.48
C THR A 93 -7.58 19.48 9.41
N SER A 94 -7.68 20.79 9.46
CA SER A 94 -8.43 21.55 8.43
C SER A 94 -7.84 21.37 7.03
N ASP A 95 -6.52 21.24 6.90
CA ASP A 95 -5.82 21.25 5.62
C ASP A 95 -5.16 19.93 5.23
N HIS A 96 -4.97 19.03 6.17
CA HIS A 96 -4.25 17.77 5.97
C HIS A 96 -4.96 16.59 6.62
N VAL A 97 -4.69 15.40 6.13
CA VAL A 97 -5.07 14.13 6.77
C VAL A 97 -3.80 13.37 7.11
N GLN A 98 -3.79 12.79 8.31
CA GLN A 98 -2.70 11.93 8.74
C GLN A 98 -2.98 10.51 8.27
N VAL A 99 -2.01 9.91 7.58
CA VAL A 99 -2.17 8.58 7.01
C VAL A 99 -0.98 7.70 7.31
N ILE A 100 -1.25 6.41 7.45
CA ILE A 100 -0.24 5.37 7.36
C ILE A 100 -0.21 4.91 5.91
N TYR A 101 0.95 4.93 5.30
CA TYR A 101 1.11 4.66 3.88
C TYR A 101 2.22 3.66 3.62
N GLU A 102 2.22 3.07 2.45
CA GLU A 102 3.18 2.07 2.02
C GLU A 102 4.49 2.71 1.57
N LYS A 103 5.61 2.24 2.13
CA LYS A 103 6.97 2.67 1.76
C LYS A 103 7.76 1.43 1.34
N LYS A 104 7.97 1.21 0.05
CA LYS A 104 8.71 0.04 -0.45
C LYS A 104 8.30 -1.26 0.26
N LYS A 105 9.11 -1.74 1.21
CA LYS A 105 8.85 -2.99 1.96
C LYS A 105 8.33 -2.74 3.39
N THR A 106 7.99 -1.52 3.71
CA THR A 106 7.56 -1.14 5.06
C THR A 106 6.45 -0.10 4.98
N TYR A 107 6.12 0.48 6.11
CA TYR A 107 5.08 1.52 6.21
C TYR A 107 5.66 2.77 6.85
N GLY A 108 5.04 3.90 6.59
CA GLY A 108 5.36 5.16 7.22
C GLY A 108 4.08 5.88 7.65
N ILE A 109 4.24 6.92 8.46
CA ILE A 109 3.14 7.79 8.86
C ILE A 109 3.49 9.23 8.54
N GLY A 110 2.51 9.98 8.09
CA GLY A 110 2.70 11.38 7.76
C GLY A 110 1.41 12.01 7.31
N TRP A 111 1.53 13.22 6.75
CA TRP A 111 0.39 14.06 6.42
C TRP A 111 0.30 14.28 4.93
N ILE A 112 -0.89 14.18 4.37
CA ILE A 112 -1.16 14.49 2.95
C ILE A 112 -2.18 15.61 2.85
N ASP A 113 -2.18 16.30 1.71
CA ASP A 113 -3.13 17.38 1.45
C ASP A 113 -4.56 16.85 1.48
N ARG A 114 -5.41 17.47 2.27
CA ARG A 114 -6.79 17.04 2.46
C ARG A 114 -7.62 17.22 1.19
N GLY A 115 -7.43 18.31 0.48
CA GLY A 115 -8.15 18.56 -0.77
C GLY A 115 -7.83 17.53 -1.83
N LEU A 116 -6.55 17.22 -1.98
CA LEU A 116 -6.10 16.20 -2.92
C LEU A 116 -6.60 14.82 -2.50
N TYR A 117 -6.55 14.50 -1.21
CA TYR A 117 -7.10 13.25 -0.67
C TYR A 117 -8.59 13.10 -1.03
N HIS A 118 -9.40 14.10 -0.76
CA HIS A 118 -10.83 14.04 -1.07
C HIS A 118 -11.10 13.87 -2.56
N LYS A 119 -10.28 14.47 -3.40
CA LYS A 119 -10.43 14.39 -4.86
C LYS A 119 -9.99 13.04 -5.43
N GLU A 120 -8.92 12.46 -4.90
CA GLU A 120 -8.22 11.35 -5.54
C GLU A 120 -8.20 10.06 -4.72
N ALA A 121 -8.89 10.00 -3.59
CA ALA A 121 -8.96 8.80 -2.76
C ALA A 121 -10.33 8.13 -2.88
N ILE A 122 -10.32 6.81 -2.91
CA ILE A 122 -11.54 5.99 -2.90
C ILE A 122 -11.65 5.35 -1.51
N PRO A 123 -12.62 5.72 -0.69
CA PRO A 123 -12.82 5.07 0.61
C PRO A 123 -13.20 3.60 0.48
N TYR A 124 -12.74 2.78 1.40
CA TYR A 124 -13.19 1.40 1.52
C TYR A 124 -13.16 0.99 3.01
N ASN A 125 -13.76 -0.14 3.34
CA ASN A 125 -13.88 -0.57 4.74
C ASN A 125 -12.77 -1.52 5.22
N GLY A 126 -11.66 -1.59 4.50
CA GLY A 126 -10.57 -2.53 4.79
C GLY A 126 -10.71 -3.88 4.11
N ASN A 127 -11.71 -4.04 3.25
CA ASN A 127 -11.98 -5.27 2.51
C ASN A 127 -11.80 -5.03 1.00
N GLU A 128 -10.93 -5.81 0.38
CA GLU A 128 -10.63 -5.75 -1.06
C GLU A 128 -11.88 -5.82 -1.96
N LYS A 129 -12.88 -6.54 -1.52
CA LYS A 129 -14.09 -6.77 -2.33
C LYS A 129 -14.88 -5.50 -2.62
N GLN A 130 -14.55 -4.39 -1.96
CA GLN A 130 -15.23 -3.11 -2.19
C GLN A 130 -14.60 -2.25 -3.28
N LEU A 131 -13.47 -2.66 -3.78
CA LEU A 131 -12.80 -2.01 -4.90
C LEU A 131 -12.97 -2.84 -6.16
#